data_75ab0c7faf23e89e089a3a51e56a0945
#
_entry.id   75ab0c7faf23e89e089a3a51e56a0945
#
_cell.length_a   1.000
_cell.length_b   1.000
_cell.length_c   1.000
_cell.angle_alpha   90.00
_cell.angle_beta   90.00
_cell.angle_gamma   90.00
#
_symmetry.space_group_name_H-M   'P 1'
#
loop_
_entity.id
_entity.type
_entity.pdbx_description
1 polymer ?
#
loop_
_entity_poly.entity_id
_entity_poly.type
_entity_poly.pdbx_seq_one_letter_code
_entity_poly.pdbx_strand_id
1 'polypeptide(L)'
;MRFRVLMSLLAFVLCLLPSHTKAAEQVQTAWIGEHEAFLVWYAKQKGWDKDAGLDIRMLRFGSGDKIVSRQGDYQWKIAGCGAVPTLMAASKGQFYVVGIGNDESASNAIFTRADSPILKMKGFNPNCPEVYGNPGSVRGKTFIVPK
;
A
#
# COMPACT_ATOMS: atom_id res chain seq x y z
N MET A 1 48.62 22.13 36.14
CA MET A 1 48.77 21.95 34.70
C MET A 1 48.47 20.53 34.23
N ARG A 2 49.00 19.49 34.86
CA ARG A 2 48.80 18.08 34.50
C ARG A 2 47.32 17.58 34.55
N PHE A 3 46.52 18.04 35.49
CA PHE A 3 45.14 17.62 35.64
C PHE A 3 44.23 18.13 34.49
N ARG A 4 44.46 19.35 34.02
CA ARG A 4 43.71 19.95 32.88
C ARG A 4 44.00 19.24 31.56
N VAL A 5 45.25 18.83 31.35
CA VAL A 5 45.65 18.06 30.16
C VAL A 5 45.03 16.65 30.17
N LEU A 6 44.94 16.00 31.31
CA LEU A 6 44.35 14.67 31.45
C LEU A 6 42.83 14.73 31.20
N MET A 7 42.12 15.74 31.68
CA MET A 7 40.70 15.97 31.43
C MET A 7 40.41 16.25 29.93
N SER A 8 41.27 17.03 29.28
CA SER A 8 41.13 17.29 27.83
C SER A 8 41.39 16.05 26.98
N LEU A 9 42.34 15.20 27.39
CA LEU A 9 42.61 13.92 26.71
C LEU A 9 41.46 12.92 26.86
N LEU A 10 40.85 12.86 28.06
CA LEU A 10 39.71 12.01 28.33
C LEU A 10 38.49 12.41 27.54
N ALA A 11 38.21 13.74 27.44
CA ALA A 11 37.11 14.28 26.63
C ALA A 11 37.31 13.98 25.12
N PHE A 12 38.56 14.08 24.64
CA PHE A 12 38.87 13.76 23.25
C PHE A 12 38.71 12.28 22.90
N VAL A 13 39.08 11.38 23.82
CA VAL A 13 38.89 9.94 23.66
C VAL A 13 37.39 9.56 23.67
N LEU A 14 36.55 10.24 24.48
CA LEU A 14 35.11 10.02 24.49
C LEU A 14 34.46 10.41 23.15
N CYS A 15 34.97 11.42 22.47
CA CYS A 15 34.46 11.87 21.15
C CYS A 15 34.87 10.90 20.02
N LEU A 16 35.85 10.04 20.24
CA LEU A 16 36.32 9.05 19.24
C LEU A 16 35.60 7.69 19.35
N LEU A 17 34.73 7.50 20.34
CA LEU A 17 33.92 6.29 20.40
C LEU A 17 32.98 6.26 19.19
N PRO A 18 33.09 5.24 18.31
CA PRO A 18 32.20 5.13 17.18
C PRO A 18 30.76 5.01 17.71
N SER A 19 29.94 5.99 17.40
CA SER A 19 28.50 5.87 17.59
C SER A 19 28.06 4.68 16.74
N HIS A 20 27.74 3.56 17.36
CA HIS A 20 27.17 2.39 16.67
C HIS A 20 25.77 2.77 16.21
N THR A 21 25.67 3.57 15.15
CA THR A 21 24.42 3.73 14.45
C THR A 21 24.09 2.38 13.80
N LYS A 22 23.16 1.66 14.38
CA LYS A 22 22.63 0.45 13.76
C LYS A 22 22.16 0.84 12.35
N ALA A 23 22.73 0.18 11.34
CA ALA A 23 22.30 0.41 9.96
C ALA A 23 20.79 0.20 9.85
N ALA A 24 20.10 1.08 9.14
CA ALA A 24 18.66 0.95 8.95
C ALA A 24 18.35 -0.38 8.25
N GLU A 25 17.35 -1.08 8.77
CA GLU A 25 16.91 -2.36 8.20
C GLU A 25 16.22 -2.10 6.86
N GLN A 26 16.72 -2.72 5.79
CA GLN A 26 16.13 -2.57 4.47
C GLN A 26 14.89 -3.47 4.35
N VAL A 27 13.74 -2.85 4.08
CA VAL A 27 12.47 -3.53 3.87
C VAL A 27 11.96 -3.28 2.46
N GLN A 28 11.90 -4.34 1.67
CA GLN A 28 11.36 -4.29 0.32
C GLN A 28 9.84 -4.41 0.36
N THR A 29 9.13 -3.46 -0.25
CA THR A 29 7.66 -3.37 -0.25
C THR A 29 7.13 -3.28 -1.66
N ALA A 30 5.90 -3.76 -1.92
CA ALA A 30 5.30 -3.82 -3.24
C ALA A 30 3.95 -3.09 -3.28
N TRP A 31 3.75 -2.23 -4.27
CA TRP A 31 2.60 -1.34 -4.37
C TRP A 31 2.09 -1.23 -5.80
N ILE A 32 0.79 -1.06 -5.96
CA ILE A 32 0.22 -0.52 -7.17
C ILE A 32 0.47 1.01 -7.16
N GLY A 33 0.52 1.63 -8.33
CA GLY A 33 0.76 3.09 -8.44
C GLY A 33 -0.47 3.93 -8.12
N GLU A 34 -1.18 3.62 -7.05
CA GLU A 34 -2.43 4.20 -6.60
C GLU A 34 -2.27 4.87 -5.22
N HIS A 35 -3.39 5.23 -4.62
CA HIS A 35 -3.42 6.01 -3.37
C HIS A 35 -2.78 5.30 -2.17
N GLU A 36 -2.80 3.97 -2.09
CA GLU A 36 -2.13 3.24 -1.01
C GLU A 36 -0.61 3.47 -1.02
N ALA A 37 -0.02 3.50 -2.22
CA ALA A 37 1.41 3.78 -2.37
C ALA A 37 1.78 5.20 -1.91
N PHE A 38 0.84 6.16 -2.01
CA PHE A 38 1.07 7.53 -1.59
C PHE A 38 1.36 7.64 -0.10
N LEU A 39 0.66 6.90 0.76
CA LEU A 39 0.87 6.95 2.20
C LEU A 39 2.28 6.55 2.59
N VAL A 40 2.80 5.48 2.00
CA VAL A 40 4.17 5.00 2.27
C VAL A 40 5.20 5.93 1.65
N TRP A 41 4.96 6.41 0.45
CA TRP A 41 5.82 7.42 -0.18
C TRP A 41 5.91 8.68 0.67
N TYR A 42 4.77 9.18 1.18
CA TYR A 42 4.73 10.36 2.03
C TYR A 42 5.49 10.15 3.35
N ALA A 43 5.32 9.01 4.00
CA ALA A 43 6.06 8.64 5.20
C ALA A 43 7.58 8.66 4.94
N LYS A 44 8.02 8.17 3.79
CA LYS A 44 9.45 8.25 3.38
C LYS A 44 9.90 9.70 3.16
N GLN A 45 9.08 10.55 2.52
CA GLN A 45 9.42 11.97 2.32
C GLN A 45 9.57 12.71 3.66
N LYS A 46 8.84 12.27 4.68
CA LYS A 46 8.94 12.80 6.04
C LYS A 46 10.08 12.20 6.87
N GLY A 47 10.74 11.15 6.37
CA GLY A 47 11.81 10.46 7.08
C GLY A 47 11.34 9.52 8.18
N TRP A 48 10.03 9.26 8.30
CA TRP A 48 9.46 8.42 9.37
C TRP A 48 9.94 6.96 9.31
N ASP A 49 10.28 6.46 8.13
CA ASP A 49 10.91 5.16 7.98
C ASP A 49 12.28 5.13 8.65
N LYS A 50 13.08 6.18 8.47
CA LYS A 50 14.40 6.31 9.06
C LYS A 50 14.36 6.50 10.58
N ASP A 51 13.42 7.29 11.05
CA ASP A 51 13.16 7.48 12.48
C ASP A 51 12.80 6.15 13.15
N ALA A 52 12.14 5.25 12.42
CA ALA A 52 11.84 3.88 12.84
C ALA A 52 13.01 2.89 12.64
N GLY A 53 14.17 3.35 12.19
CA GLY A 53 15.33 2.49 11.89
C GLY A 53 15.17 1.63 10.63
N LEU A 54 14.30 2.03 9.69
CA LEU A 54 14.01 1.31 8.46
C LEU A 54 14.52 2.07 7.23
N ASP A 55 14.84 1.33 6.16
CA ASP A 55 15.00 1.85 4.80
C ASP A 55 13.99 1.14 3.90
N ILE A 56 12.82 1.76 3.70
CA ILE A 56 11.75 1.18 2.90
C ILE A 56 12.08 1.33 1.42
N ARG A 57 12.13 0.22 0.69
CA ARG A 57 12.26 0.17 -0.78
C ARG A 57 10.91 -0.14 -1.39
N MET A 58 10.41 0.80 -2.19
CA MET A 58 9.08 0.68 -2.82
C MET A 58 9.22 0.15 -4.25
N LEU A 59 8.72 -1.06 -4.50
CA LEU A 59 8.57 -1.64 -5.82
C LEU A 59 7.18 -1.29 -6.37
N ARG A 60 7.11 -0.92 -7.66
CA ARG A 60 5.85 -0.59 -8.33
C ARG A 60 5.44 -1.68 -9.28
N PHE A 61 4.18 -2.06 -9.20
CA PHE A 61 3.54 -3.06 -10.06
C PHE A 61 2.32 -2.45 -10.76
N GLY A 62 1.96 -3.02 -11.91
CA GLY A 62 0.79 -2.57 -12.66
C GLY A 62 -0.55 -3.13 -12.16
N SER A 63 -0.53 -4.14 -11.26
CA SER A 63 -1.75 -4.77 -10.73
C SER A 63 -1.44 -5.63 -9.50
N GLY A 64 -2.46 -5.91 -8.68
CA GLY A 64 -2.32 -6.71 -7.47
C GLY A 64 -1.99 -8.18 -7.73
N ASP A 65 -2.48 -8.77 -8.82
CA ASP A 65 -2.11 -10.12 -9.23
C ASP A 65 -0.63 -10.24 -9.58
N LYS A 66 -0.05 -9.21 -10.20
CA LYS A 66 1.40 -9.14 -10.44
C LYS A 66 2.22 -9.01 -9.18
N ILE A 67 1.72 -8.29 -8.17
CA ILE A 67 2.37 -8.23 -6.86
C ILE A 67 2.46 -9.64 -6.28
N VAL A 68 1.33 -10.34 -6.22
CA VAL A 68 1.24 -11.68 -5.62
C VAL A 68 2.07 -12.70 -6.41
N SER A 69 1.90 -12.77 -7.73
CA SER A 69 2.56 -13.78 -8.58
C SER A 69 4.09 -13.60 -8.67
N ARG A 70 4.59 -12.41 -8.41
CA ARG A 70 6.01 -12.06 -8.51
C ARG A 70 6.74 -11.95 -7.17
N GLN A 71 6.13 -12.37 -6.09
CA GLN A 71 6.76 -12.31 -4.76
C GLN A 71 8.10 -13.06 -4.71
N GLY A 72 8.18 -14.23 -5.33
CA GLY A 72 9.41 -15.02 -5.39
C GLY A 72 10.56 -14.31 -6.11
N ASP A 73 10.25 -13.57 -7.19
CA ASP A 73 11.24 -12.84 -7.99
C ASP A 73 11.79 -11.62 -7.24
N TYR A 74 10.93 -10.90 -6.55
CA TYR A 74 11.25 -9.60 -5.94
C TYR A 74 11.43 -9.64 -4.43
N GLN A 75 11.07 -10.77 -3.78
CA GLN A 75 11.25 -11.00 -2.34
C GLN A 75 10.75 -9.86 -1.44
N TRP A 76 9.67 -9.20 -1.82
CA TRP A 76 9.06 -8.18 -0.98
C TRP A 76 8.50 -8.78 0.32
N LYS A 77 8.50 -8.00 1.40
CA LYS A 77 8.04 -8.42 2.74
C LYS A 77 6.62 -7.94 3.05
N ILE A 78 6.27 -6.75 2.57
CA ILE A 78 4.98 -6.11 2.78
C ILE A 78 4.48 -5.62 1.42
N ALA A 79 3.19 -5.76 1.18
CA ALA A 79 2.56 -5.26 -0.04
C ALA A 79 1.20 -4.65 0.26
N GLY A 80 0.80 -3.66 -0.55
CA GLY A 80 -0.57 -3.16 -0.60
C GLY A 80 -1.17 -3.40 -1.97
N CYS A 81 -2.35 -4.00 -1.98
CA CYS A 81 -3.13 -4.20 -3.20
C CYS A 81 -4.62 -4.41 -2.86
N GLY A 82 -5.47 -4.36 -3.87
CA GLY A 82 -6.90 -4.52 -3.72
C GLY A 82 -7.32 -5.84 -3.03
N ALA A 83 -8.53 -5.86 -2.50
CA ALA A 83 -9.05 -6.97 -1.70
C ALA A 83 -9.03 -8.32 -2.43
N VAL A 84 -9.40 -8.36 -3.73
CA VAL A 84 -9.52 -9.63 -4.47
C VAL A 84 -8.18 -10.37 -4.58
N PRO A 85 -7.10 -9.78 -5.10
CA PRO A 85 -5.81 -10.48 -5.14
C PRO A 85 -5.28 -10.81 -3.74
N THR A 86 -5.52 -9.96 -2.75
CA THR A 86 -5.15 -10.22 -1.35
C THR A 86 -5.83 -11.46 -0.80
N LEU A 87 -7.16 -11.56 -0.93
CA LEU A 87 -7.93 -12.70 -0.44
C LEU A 87 -7.58 -14.01 -1.19
N MET A 88 -7.36 -13.92 -2.50
CA MET A 88 -6.93 -15.08 -3.28
C MET A 88 -5.56 -15.61 -2.85
N ALA A 89 -4.64 -14.74 -2.51
CA ALA A 89 -3.33 -15.13 -2.02
C ALA A 89 -3.39 -15.68 -0.58
N ALA A 90 -4.15 -15.03 0.29
CA ALA A 90 -4.35 -15.46 1.66
C ALA A 90 -5.06 -16.83 1.74
N SER A 91 -6.05 -17.09 0.89
CA SER A 91 -6.74 -18.39 0.84
C SER A 91 -5.83 -19.56 0.46
N LYS A 92 -4.71 -19.29 -0.21
CA LYS A 92 -3.67 -20.28 -0.53
C LYS A 92 -2.62 -20.43 0.58
N GLY A 93 -2.78 -19.75 1.70
CA GLY A 93 -1.82 -19.77 2.82
C GLY A 93 -0.47 -19.13 2.52
N GLN A 94 -0.38 -18.32 1.48
CA GLN A 94 0.88 -17.70 1.05
C GLN A 94 1.20 -16.42 1.83
N PHE A 95 0.17 -15.69 2.26
CA PHE A 95 0.30 -14.38 2.90
C PHE A 95 -0.70 -14.19 4.03
N TYR A 96 -0.35 -13.29 4.95
CA TYR A 96 -1.23 -12.83 6.02
C TYR A 96 -1.70 -11.41 5.73
N VAL A 97 -2.99 -11.15 5.97
CA VAL A 97 -3.53 -9.80 5.96
C VAL A 97 -3.25 -9.17 7.32
N VAL A 98 -2.40 -8.15 7.35
CA VAL A 98 -1.96 -7.49 8.59
C VAL A 98 -2.73 -6.20 8.89
N GLY A 99 -3.46 -5.68 7.92
CA GLY A 99 -4.26 -4.48 8.08
C GLY A 99 -5.03 -4.10 6.83
N ILE A 100 -5.98 -3.20 7.00
CA ILE A 100 -6.73 -2.54 5.93
C ILE A 100 -6.20 -1.12 5.81
N GLY A 101 -5.65 -0.78 4.64
CA GLY A 101 -5.02 0.52 4.40
C GLY A 101 -6.01 1.65 4.19
N ASN A 102 -7.18 1.34 3.62
CA ASN A 102 -8.25 2.30 3.36
C ASN A 102 -9.60 1.60 3.20
N ASP A 103 -10.66 2.36 3.41
CA ASP A 103 -12.04 1.94 3.14
C ASP A 103 -12.53 2.57 1.83
N GLU A 104 -12.77 1.73 0.83
CA GLU A 104 -13.25 2.14 -0.49
C GLU A 104 -14.76 1.94 -0.67
N SER A 105 -15.49 1.57 0.37
CA SER A 105 -16.91 1.26 0.28
C SER A 105 -17.76 2.41 -0.28
N ALA A 106 -17.33 3.64 -0.05
CA ALA A 106 -18.00 4.84 -0.53
C ALA A 106 -17.35 5.48 -1.79
N SER A 107 -16.20 4.97 -2.24
CA SER A 107 -15.43 5.55 -3.36
C SER A 107 -15.50 4.73 -4.65
N ASN A 108 -15.80 3.44 -4.56
CA ASN A 108 -15.97 2.60 -5.74
C ASN A 108 -17.35 2.81 -6.37
N ALA A 109 -17.37 3.08 -7.67
CA ALA A 109 -18.60 3.33 -8.42
C ALA A 109 -18.51 2.79 -9.85
N ILE A 110 -19.67 2.40 -10.37
CA ILE A 110 -19.84 2.12 -11.79
C ILE A 110 -20.48 3.38 -12.43
N PHE A 111 -19.79 3.91 -13.43
CA PHE A 111 -20.25 5.09 -14.14
C PHE A 111 -20.95 4.69 -15.45
N THR A 112 -21.99 5.44 -15.80
CA THR A 112 -22.64 5.35 -17.12
C THR A 112 -22.88 6.76 -17.66
N ARG A 113 -23.15 6.85 -18.97
CA ARG A 113 -23.51 8.13 -19.59
C ARG A 113 -24.83 8.66 -19.01
N ALA A 114 -24.94 9.97 -18.90
CA ALA A 114 -26.15 10.62 -18.35
C ALA A 114 -27.45 10.34 -19.17
N ASP A 115 -27.29 10.02 -20.44
CA ASP A 115 -28.40 9.68 -21.35
C ASP A 115 -28.68 8.15 -21.37
N SER A 116 -28.01 7.36 -20.56
CA SER A 116 -28.17 5.90 -20.53
C SER A 116 -29.59 5.49 -20.06
N PRO A 117 -30.26 4.58 -20.77
CA PRO A 117 -31.54 4.05 -20.32
C PRO A 117 -31.46 3.28 -19.00
N ILE A 118 -30.29 2.85 -18.56
CA ILE A 118 -30.05 2.20 -17.26
C ILE A 118 -30.54 3.13 -16.13
N LEU A 119 -30.31 4.43 -16.25
CA LEU A 119 -30.68 5.42 -15.23
C LEU A 119 -32.20 5.61 -15.05
N LYS A 120 -33.01 5.06 -15.96
CA LYS A 120 -34.48 5.07 -15.85
C LYS A 120 -35.02 3.90 -15.02
N MET A 121 -34.14 2.95 -14.66
CA MET A 121 -34.51 1.76 -13.91
C MET A 121 -33.80 1.80 -12.56
N LYS A 122 -34.56 2.06 -11.50
CA LYS A 122 -34.09 2.16 -10.12
C LYS A 122 -34.89 1.22 -9.22
N GLY A 123 -34.26 0.75 -8.16
CA GLY A 123 -34.94 -0.02 -7.13
C GLY A 123 -35.25 -1.47 -7.52
N PHE A 124 -34.54 -2.05 -8.47
CA PHE A 124 -34.70 -3.47 -8.82
C PHE A 124 -34.36 -4.41 -7.64
N ASN A 125 -33.31 -4.09 -6.87
CA ASN A 125 -32.97 -4.83 -5.68
C ASN A 125 -33.58 -4.13 -4.46
N PRO A 126 -34.52 -4.79 -3.74
CA PRO A 126 -35.15 -4.19 -2.56
C PRO A 126 -34.17 -3.84 -1.43
N ASN A 127 -33.04 -4.55 -1.36
CA ASN A 127 -32.00 -4.29 -0.36
C ASN A 127 -31.09 -3.11 -0.73
N CYS A 128 -31.14 -2.65 -1.98
CA CYS A 128 -30.37 -1.52 -2.50
C CYS A 128 -31.23 -0.69 -3.46
N PRO A 129 -32.28 -0.03 -2.96
CA PRO A 129 -33.29 0.63 -3.79
C PRO A 129 -32.75 1.85 -4.54
N GLU A 130 -31.60 2.39 -4.14
CA GLU A 130 -30.92 3.51 -4.78
C GLU A 130 -30.09 3.09 -6.01
N VAL A 131 -29.82 1.80 -6.19
CA VAL A 131 -29.01 1.30 -7.30
C VAL A 131 -29.82 1.29 -8.59
N TYR A 132 -29.19 1.76 -9.66
CA TYR A 132 -29.77 1.81 -11.00
C TYR A 132 -29.50 0.53 -11.79
N GLY A 133 -30.39 0.24 -12.73
CA GLY A 133 -30.31 -0.90 -13.61
C GLY A 133 -30.93 -2.18 -13.04
N ASN A 134 -31.02 -3.17 -13.90
CA ASN A 134 -31.43 -4.53 -13.58
C ASN A 134 -30.65 -5.53 -14.46
N PRO A 135 -30.72 -6.84 -14.22
CA PRO A 135 -29.98 -7.82 -15.00
C PRO A 135 -30.22 -7.74 -16.52
N GLY A 136 -31.47 -7.41 -16.93
CA GLY A 136 -31.82 -7.25 -18.34
C GLY A 136 -31.18 -6.02 -18.98
N SER A 137 -31.08 -4.92 -18.23
CA SER A 137 -30.56 -3.65 -18.74
C SER A 137 -29.04 -3.66 -18.96
N VAL A 138 -28.31 -4.57 -18.28
CA VAL A 138 -26.85 -4.71 -18.39
C VAL A 138 -26.42 -5.84 -19.31
N ARG A 139 -27.33 -6.74 -19.66
CA ARG A 139 -27.01 -7.86 -20.55
C ARG A 139 -26.54 -7.35 -21.92
N GLY A 140 -25.43 -7.91 -22.41
CA GLY A 140 -24.82 -7.53 -23.69
C GLY A 140 -24.11 -6.18 -23.69
N LYS A 141 -23.96 -5.53 -22.53
CA LYS A 141 -23.17 -4.29 -22.40
C LYS A 141 -21.72 -4.58 -22.16
N THR A 142 -20.88 -3.67 -22.64
CA THR A 142 -19.44 -3.71 -22.38
C THR A 142 -19.13 -2.89 -21.14
N PHE A 143 -18.39 -3.47 -20.21
CA PHE A 143 -17.87 -2.79 -19.03
C PHE A 143 -16.38 -2.53 -19.20
N ILE A 144 -15.96 -1.32 -18.92
CA ILE A 144 -14.55 -0.95 -18.87
C ILE A 144 -14.13 -1.01 -17.40
N VAL A 145 -13.12 -1.81 -17.13
CA VAL A 145 -12.57 -1.97 -15.79
C VAL A 145 -11.06 -1.74 -15.80
N PRO A 146 -10.47 -1.27 -14.69
CA PRO A 146 -9.01 -1.23 -14.54
C PRO A 146 -8.40 -2.62 -14.73
N LYS A 147 -7.20 -2.66 -15.31
CA LYS A 147 -6.43 -3.92 -15.43
C LYS A 147 -5.72 -4.25 -14.12
#